data_c3b3d020d1cc790828067d346a20858b
#
_entry.id   c3b3d020d1cc790828067d346a20858b
#
_cell.length_a   1.000
_cell.length_b   1.000
_cell.length_c   1.000
_cell.angle_alpha   90.00
_cell.angle_beta   90.00
_cell.angle_gamma   90.00
#
_symmetry.space_group_name_H-M   'P 1'
#
loop_
_entity.id
_entity.type
_entity.pdbx_description
1 polymer ?
#
loop_
_entity_poly.entity_id
_entity_poly.type
_entity_poly.pdbx_seq_one_letter_code
_entity_poly.pdbx_strand_id
1 'polypeptide(L)'
;MDEAMHQPASSVGMPAARNPANATRKNGAPGKPLRILLVEDSPLLRGRLENMLSQHAAFKVTGLAAAEAEAVEKLDTVPYDVIVVDVELRPGSGIGVIRQARARNKDAKDAGHVWIIVLTNYDLPTVRERCMQAGADHFLDKMREIDQLIPILLGIAGRKP
;
A
#
# COMPACT_ATOMS: atom_id res chain seq x y z
N MET A 1 -0.36 25.08 -81.46
CA MET A 1 0.22 23.74 -81.42
C MET A 1 1.43 23.87 -80.49
N ASP A 2 1.48 23.44 -79.29
CA ASP A 2 1.20 22.15 -78.77
C ASP A 2 1.04 22.26 -77.27
N GLU A 3 0.19 21.40 -76.71
CA GLU A 3 -0.19 21.34 -75.36
C GLU A 3 0.95 20.82 -74.45
N ALA A 4 1.20 21.47 -73.35
CA ALA A 4 2.00 20.89 -72.20
C ALA A 4 1.08 20.61 -71.04
N MET A 5 0.81 19.33 -70.83
CA MET A 5 0.04 18.79 -69.70
C MET A 5 0.75 19.05 -68.40
N HIS A 6 0.07 19.71 -67.51
CA HIS A 6 0.47 19.95 -66.16
C HIS A 6 -0.10 18.83 -65.29
N GLN A 7 0.76 17.97 -64.69
CA GLN A 7 0.36 17.02 -63.69
C GLN A 7 0.56 17.61 -62.28
N PRO A 8 -0.41 17.50 -61.39
CA PRO A 8 -0.22 17.95 -60.03
C PRO A 8 0.52 16.89 -59.17
N ALA A 9 1.43 17.38 -58.35
CA ALA A 9 2.22 16.60 -57.44
C ALA A 9 1.35 15.95 -56.32
N SER A 10 1.52 14.70 -56.13
CA SER A 10 0.92 13.91 -55.03
C SER A 10 1.44 14.38 -53.68
N SER A 11 0.58 14.90 -52.85
CA SER A 11 0.85 15.16 -51.44
C SER A 11 0.93 13.84 -50.67
N VAL A 12 2.15 13.48 -50.27
CA VAL A 12 2.40 12.35 -49.34
C VAL A 12 1.97 12.80 -47.96
N GLY A 13 0.85 12.28 -47.47
CA GLY A 13 0.36 12.50 -46.16
C GLY A 13 1.30 11.81 -45.13
N MET A 14 1.88 12.60 -44.25
CA MET A 14 2.62 12.10 -43.08
C MET A 14 1.65 11.41 -42.13
N PRO A 15 1.97 10.21 -41.58
CA PRO A 15 1.14 9.59 -40.55
C PRO A 15 1.25 10.39 -39.26
N ALA A 16 0.11 10.77 -38.73
CA ALA A 16 -0.01 11.42 -37.42
C ALA A 16 0.68 10.61 -36.33
N ALA A 17 1.53 11.27 -35.58
CA ALA A 17 2.21 10.69 -34.41
C ALA A 17 1.17 10.17 -33.41
N ARG A 18 1.17 8.89 -33.17
CA ARG A 18 0.35 8.26 -32.12
C ARG A 18 0.83 8.75 -30.77
N ASN A 19 -0.02 9.48 -30.08
CA ASN A 19 0.17 9.92 -28.71
C ASN A 19 0.20 8.67 -27.78
N PRO A 20 1.30 8.38 -27.03
CA PRO A 20 1.39 7.19 -26.20
C PRO A 20 0.58 7.27 -24.90
N ALA A 21 -0.24 8.30 -24.72
CA ALA A 21 -0.99 8.54 -23.47
C ALA A 21 -2.31 7.78 -23.36
N ASN A 22 -2.67 6.91 -24.30
CA ASN A 22 -3.93 6.15 -24.25
C ASN A 22 -3.70 4.64 -24.32
N ALA A 23 -2.83 4.13 -23.43
CA ALA A 23 -2.85 2.73 -23.09
C ALA A 23 -4.07 2.50 -22.20
N THR A 24 -5.19 2.18 -22.80
CA THR A 24 -6.41 1.71 -22.15
C THR A 24 -6.04 0.55 -21.21
N ARG A 25 -5.91 0.82 -19.91
CA ARG A 25 -5.87 -0.23 -18.89
C ARG A 25 -7.18 -1.00 -19.02
N LYS A 26 -7.09 -2.27 -19.38
CA LYS A 26 -8.20 -3.20 -19.32
C LYS A 26 -8.77 -3.11 -17.91
N ASN A 27 -10.01 -2.64 -17.80
CA ASN A 27 -10.80 -2.65 -16.58
C ASN A 27 -11.06 -4.12 -16.20
N GLY A 28 -10.10 -4.74 -15.53
CA GLY A 28 -10.38 -5.90 -14.70
C GLY A 28 -11.33 -5.42 -13.59
N ALA A 29 -12.32 -6.21 -13.24
CA ALA A 29 -13.20 -5.93 -12.10
C ALA A 29 -12.31 -5.55 -10.90
N PRO A 30 -12.65 -4.51 -10.11
CA PRO A 30 -11.86 -4.14 -8.96
C PRO A 30 -11.74 -5.35 -8.03
N GLY A 31 -10.51 -5.84 -7.85
CA GLY A 31 -10.23 -6.89 -6.87
C GLY A 31 -10.75 -6.47 -5.50
N LYS A 32 -11.00 -7.43 -4.60
CA LYS A 32 -11.42 -7.10 -3.23
C LYS A 32 -10.42 -6.12 -2.62
N PRO A 33 -10.88 -5.02 -1.98
CA PRO A 33 -9.98 -4.06 -1.37
C PRO A 33 -9.11 -4.71 -0.31
N LEU A 34 -7.87 -4.23 -0.14
CA LEU A 34 -6.98 -4.66 0.93
C LEU A 34 -7.61 -4.32 2.29
N ARG A 35 -7.73 -5.30 3.16
CA ARG A 35 -8.18 -5.12 4.55
C ARG A 35 -6.98 -4.71 5.38
N ILE A 36 -7.06 -3.52 5.97
CA ILE A 36 -5.96 -2.90 6.71
C ILE A 36 -6.30 -2.84 8.19
N LEU A 37 -5.39 -3.34 9.04
CA LEU A 37 -5.33 -3.02 10.46
C LEU A 37 -4.40 -1.83 10.64
N LEU A 38 -4.91 -0.74 11.19
CA LEU A 38 -4.12 0.44 11.52
C LEU A 38 -3.89 0.50 13.03
N VAL A 39 -2.61 0.47 13.44
CA VAL A 39 -2.19 0.45 14.85
C VAL A 39 -1.41 1.73 15.15
N GLU A 40 -2.02 2.65 15.88
CA GLU A 40 -1.52 3.99 16.16
C GLU A 40 -2.15 4.50 17.46
N ASP A 41 -1.37 4.90 18.45
CA ASP A 41 -1.88 5.36 19.74
C ASP A 41 -2.42 6.79 19.71
N SER A 42 -1.91 7.68 18.82
CA SER A 42 -2.42 9.02 18.63
C SER A 42 -3.77 9.03 17.90
N PRO A 43 -4.87 9.44 18.54
CA PRO A 43 -6.18 9.49 17.88
C PRO A 43 -6.20 10.41 16.66
N LEU A 44 -5.48 11.54 16.76
CA LEU A 44 -5.41 12.53 15.68
C LEU A 44 -4.71 11.95 14.45
N LEU A 45 -3.56 11.30 14.65
CA LEU A 45 -2.79 10.73 13.54
C LEU A 45 -3.49 9.50 12.96
N ARG A 46 -4.06 8.66 13.81
CA ARG A 46 -4.88 7.52 13.38
C ARG A 46 -6.04 7.95 12.48
N GLY A 47 -6.78 8.99 12.86
CA GLY A 47 -7.86 9.54 12.04
C GLY A 47 -7.39 10.14 10.71
N ARG A 48 -6.22 10.78 10.68
CA ARG A 48 -5.62 11.29 9.45
C ARG A 48 -5.22 10.17 8.49
N LEU A 49 -4.57 9.13 9.01
CA LEU A 49 -4.18 7.95 8.22
C LEU A 49 -5.41 7.21 7.69
N GLU A 50 -6.43 7.00 8.52
CA GLU A 50 -7.69 6.38 8.11
C GLU A 50 -8.35 7.17 6.97
N ASN A 51 -8.45 8.50 7.11
CA ASN A 51 -9.00 9.36 6.07
C ASN A 51 -8.19 9.30 4.77
N MET A 52 -6.86 9.36 4.85
CA MET A 52 -5.97 9.24 3.70
C MET A 52 -6.16 7.90 2.97
N LEU A 53 -6.24 6.80 3.70
CA LEU A 53 -6.43 5.46 3.13
C LEU A 53 -7.82 5.30 2.51
N SER A 54 -8.86 5.87 3.11
CA SER A 54 -10.25 5.77 2.64
C SER A 54 -10.52 6.48 1.31
N GLN A 55 -9.63 7.37 0.88
CA GLN A 55 -9.72 8.03 -0.43
C GLN A 55 -9.42 7.10 -1.61
N HIS A 56 -8.90 5.90 -1.34
CA HIS A 56 -8.54 4.91 -2.35
C HIS A 56 -9.47 3.70 -2.28
N ALA A 57 -10.23 3.42 -3.34
CA ALA A 57 -11.14 2.28 -3.42
C ALA A 57 -10.43 0.91 -3.28
N ALA A 58 -9.10 0.87 -3.50
CA ALA A 58 -8.28 -0.34 -3.35
C ALA A 58 -8.02 -0.72 -1.88
N PHE A 59 -8.37 0.14 -0.90
CA PHE A 59 -8.10 -0.06 0.52
C PHE A 59 -9.36 0.02 1.35
N LYS A 60 -9.39 -0.75 2.43
CA LYS A 60 -10.42 -0.66 3.46
C LYS A 60 -9.76 -0.84 4.83
N VAL A 61 -9.80 0.19 5.66
CA VAL A 61 -9.43 0.08 7.07
C VAL A 61 -10.55 -0.70 7.76
N THR A 62 -10.27 -1.94 8.15
CA THR A 62 -11.22 -2.86 8.78
C THR A 62 -10.95 -3.06 10.26
N GLY A 63 -9.85 -2.53 10.76
CA GLY A 63 -9.50 -2.52 12.17
C GLY A 63 -8.67 -1.31 12.54
N LEU A 64 -8.94 -0.76 13.73
CA LEU A 64 -8.18 0.30 14.39
C LEU A 64 -7.75 -0.20 15.75
N ALA A 65 -6.51 0.04 16.16
CA ALA A 65 -6.02 -0.27 17.49
C ALA A 65 -5.12 0.86 18.00
N ALA A 66 -5.22 1.17 19.29
CA ALA A 66 -4.41 2.19 19.94
C ALA A 66 -3.27 1.59 20.79
N ALA A 67 -3.30 0.29 21.05
CA ALA A 67 -2.35 -0.39 21.93
C ALA A 67 -2.02 -1.79 21.39
N GLU A 68 -0.89 -2.34 21.85
CA GLU A 68 -0.46 -3.70 21.48
C GLU A 68 -1.53 -4.75 21.76
N ALA A 69 -2.10 -4.79 22.97
CA ALA A 69 -3.09 -5.77 23.35
C ALA A 69 -4.34 -5.73 22.48
N GLU A 70 -4.82 -4.52 22.16
CA GLU A 70 -5.97 -4.34 21.26
C GLU A 70 -5.67 -4.82 19.83
N ALA A 71 -4.47 -4.53 19.32
CA ALA A 71 -4.04 -5.01 18.01
C ALA A 71 -3.99 -6.54 17.95
N VAL A 72 -3.41 -7.16 18.99
CA VAL A 72 -3.29 -8.63 19.11
C VAL A 72 -4.67 -9.29 19.15
N GLU A 73 -5.63 -8.76 19.92
CA GLU A 73 -7.00 -9.24 19.96
C GLU A 73 -7.68 -9.20 18.58
N LYS A 74 -7.48 -8.09 17.84
CA LYS A 74 -8.04 -7.96 16.49
C LYS A 74 -7.42 -8.94 15.51
N LEU A 75 -6.15 -9.27 15.63
CA LEU A 75 -5.50 -10.30 14.82
C LEU A 75 -6.10 -11.70 15.01
N ASP A 76 -6.72 -11.97 16.17
CA ASP A 76 -7.38 -13.25 16.43
C ASP A 76 -8.81 -13.33 15.89
N THR A 77 -9.43 -12.18 15.64
CA THR A 77 -10.87 -12.10 15.32
C THR A 77 -11.16 -11.74 13.87
N VAL A 78 -10.26 -11.00 13.22
CA VAL A 78 -10.46 -10.48 11.85
C VAL A 78 -9.24 -10.78 10.97
N PRO A 79 -9.42 -11.34 9.78
CA PRO A 79 -8.31 -11.50 8.84
C PRO A 79 -7.96 -10.15 8.19
N TYR A 80 -6.66 -9.83 8.16
CA TYR A 80 -6.09 -8.64 7.52
C TYR A 80 -5.15 -9.03 6.39
N ASP A 81 -5.04 -8.17 5.38
CA ASP A 81 -4.09 -8.30 4.29
C ASP A 81 -2.83 -7.48 4.57
N VAL A 82 -2.99 -6.36 5.28
CA VAL A 82 -1.92 -5.45 5.65
C VAL A 82 -2.10 -4.96 7.09
N ILE A 83 -0.99 -4.81 7.79
CA ILE A 83 -0.91 -4.15 9.09
C ILE A 83 -0.02 -2.91 8.91
N VAL A 84 -0.53 -1.74 9.22
CA VAL A 84 0.24 -0.49 9.34
C VAL A 84 0.39 -0.21 10.82
N VAL A 85 1.62 -0.20 11.34
CA VAL A 85 1.88 -0.18 12.77
C VAL A 85 2.94 0.83 13.16
N ASP A 86 2.64 1.68 14.15
CA ASP A 86 3.64 2.48 14.84
C ASP A 86 4.43 1.62 15.85
N VAL A 87 5.71 1.89 15.99
CA VAL A 87 6.60 1.25 16.99
C VAL A 87 6.26 1.71 18.39
N GLU A 88 5.98 3.01 18.57
CA GLU A 88 5.66 3.61 19.86
C GLU A 88 4.15 3.49 20.15
N LEU A 89 3.80 2.48 20.91
CA LEU A 89 2.43 2.31 21.42
C LEU A 89 2.43 2.47 22.93
N ARG A 90 1.43 3.18 23.44
CA ARG A 90 1.25 3.37 24.89
C ARG A 90 -0.17 2.98 25.30
N PRO A 91 -0.35 1.81 25.97
CA PRO A 91 0.67 0.84 26.40
C PRO A 91 1.08 -0.15 25.33
N GLY A 92 2.31 -0.67 25.46
CA GLY A 92 2.84 -1.74 24.62
C GLY A 92 3.89 -1.29 23.60
N SER A 93 4.06 -2.08 22.55
CA SER A 93 5.05 -1.84 21.48
C SER A 93 4.58 -2.40 20.16
N GLY A 94 4.79 -1.64 19.08
CA GLY A 94 4.53 -2.14 17.72
C GLY A 94 5.38 -3.34 17.35
N ILE A 95 6.58 -3.49 17.93
CA ILE A 95 7.42 -4.69 17.73
C ILE A 95 6.71 -5.95 18.27
N GLY A 96 6.00 -5.84 19.39
CA GLY A 96 5.17 -6.92 19.91
C GLY A 96 4.07 -7.32 18.92
N VAL A 97 3.37 -6.35 18.37
CA VAL A 97 2.34 -6.58 17.31
C VAL A 97 2.93 -7.31 16.10
N ILE A 98 4.10 -6.87 15.60
CA ILE A 98 4.77 -7.50 14.46
C ILE A 98 5.06 -8.98 14.74
N ARG A 99 5.64 -9.29 15.91
CA ARG A 99 5.97 -10.66 16.30
C ARG A 99 4.73 -11.55 16.38
N GLN A 100 3.66 -11.05 17.00
CA GLN A 100 2.40 -11.77 17.13
C GLN A 100 1.73 -12.00 15.76
N ALA A 101 1.74 -11.01 14.88
CA ALA A 101 1.22 -11.17 13.52
C ALA A 101 2.00 -12.24 12.73
N ARG A 102 3.33 -12.26 12.84
CA ARG A 102 4.15 -13.27 12.16
C ARG A 102 3.98 -14.68 12.72
N ALA A 103 3.85 -14.83 14.04
CA ALA A 103 3.58 -16.13 14.64
C ALA A 103 2.29 -16.73 14.07
N ARG A 104 1.20 -15.97 14.06
CA ARG A 104 -0.10 -16.41 13.52
C ARG A 104 -0.05 -16.76 12.04
N ASN A 105 0.69 -15.99 11.25
CA ASN A 105 0.81 -16.23 9.81
C ASN A 105 1.57 -17.53 9.49
N LYS A 106 2.50 -17.97 10.35
CA LYS A 106 3.20 -19.25 10.20
C LYS A 106 2.30 -20.46 10.42
N ASP A 107 1.32 -20.32 11.32
CA ASP A 107 0.42 -21.42 11.71
C ASP A 107 -0.76 -21.59 10.74
N ALA A 108 -1.04 -20.57 9.92
CA ALA A 108 -2.15 -20.55 8.97
C ALA A 108 -1.69 -21.02 7.59
N LYS A 109 -1.77 -22.35 7.34
CA LYS A 109 -1.32 -22.97 6.08
C LYS A 109 -1.98 -22.44 4.81
N ASP A 110 -3.18 -21.86 4.92
CA ASP A 110 -3.98 -21.34 3.80
C ASP A 110 -4.15 -19.80 3.83
N ALA A 111 -3.61 -19.12 4.84
CA ALA A 111 -3.64 -17.66 4.89
C ALA A 111 -2.53 -17.10 4.00
N GLY A 112 -2.90 -16.26 3.05
CA GLY A 112 -1.94 -15.50 2.25
C GLY A 112 -0.99 -14.66 3.13
N HIS A 113 0.10 -14.19 2.55
CA HIS A 113 1.06 -13.34 3.25
C HIS A 113 0.39 -12.05 3.78
N VAL A 114 0.48 -11.82 5.09
CA VAL A 114 0.06 -10.56 5.71
C VAL A 114 1.23 -9.59 5.65
N TRP A 115 1.06 -8.48 4.94
CA TRP A 115 2.09 -7.46 4.82
C TRP A 115 2.15 -6.61 6.08
N ILE A 116 3.34 -6.33 6.58
CA ILE A 116 3.56 -5.51 7.77
C ILE A 116 4.40 -4.30 7.40
N ILE A 117 3.79 -3.13 7.49
CA ILE A 117 4.42 -1.83 7.21
C ILE A 117 4.56 -1.08 8.52
N VAL A 118 5.78 -0.85 8.94
CA VAL A 118 6.07 0.04 10.08
C VAL A 118 6.03 1.48 9.60
N LEU A 119 5.30 2.33 10.33
CA LEU A 119 5.22 3.76 10.09
C LEU A 119 5.42 4.48 11.43
N THR A 120 6.61 5.04 11.66
CA THR A 120 7.02 5.57 12.97
C THR A 120 7.85 6.84 12.85
N ASN A 121 7.82 7.68 13.90
CA ASN A 121 8.76 8.80 14.03
C ASN A 121 10.13 8.36 14.59
N TYR A 122 10.27 7.10 14.97
CA TYR A 122 11.46 6.56 15.64
C TYR A 122 12.40 5.91 14.64
N ASP A 123 12.94 6.70 13.69
CA ASP A 123 13.87 6.21 12.66
C ASP A 123 15.32 6.13 13.18
N LEU A 124 15.54 5.24 14.14
CA LEU A 124 16.87 4.84 14.56
C LEU A 124 17.29 3.54 13.88
N PRO A 125 18.54 3.40 13.41
CA PRO A 125 19.00 2.17 12.76
C PRO A 125 18.74 0.91 13.57
N THR A 126 18.93 0.98 14.88
CA THR A 126 18.67 -0.13 15.80
C THR A 126 17.18 -0.49 15.91
N VAL A 127 16.29 0.49 15.83
CA VAL A 127 14.83 0.27 15.84
C VAL A 127 14.39 -0.36 14.52
N ARG A 128 14.86 0.20 13.39
CA ARG A 128 14.62 -0.34 12.06
C ARG A 128 15.05 -1.81 11.97
N GLU A 129 16.27 -2.12 12.40
CA GLU A 129 16.80 -3.48 12.41
C GLU A 129 15.92 -4.42 13.24
N ARG A 130 15.51 -4.03 14.45
CA ARG A 130 14.64 -4.83 15.32
C ARG A 130 13.26 -5.08 14.70
N CYS A 131 12.68 -4.10 14.01
CA CYS A 131 11.41 -4.27 13.31
C CYS A 131 11.53 -5.26 12.15
N MET A 132 12.60 -5.14 11.35
CA MET A 132 12.85 -6.05 10.24
C MET A 132 13.13 -7.48 10.72
N GLN A 133 13.91 -7.65 11.79
CA GLN A 133 14.14 -8.97 12.43
C GLN A 133 12.87 -9.56 13.03
N ALA A 134 11.96 -8.72 13.54
CA ALA A 134 10.65 -9.17 14.04
C ALA A 134 9.72 -9.60 12.90
N GLY A 135 10.01 -9.24 11.65
CA GLY A 135 9.30 -9.68 10.46
C GLY A 135 8.52 -8.58 9.73
N ALA A 136 8.85 -7.31 9.92
CA ALA A 136 8.30 -6.24 9.09
C ALA A 136 8.75 -6.39 7.63
N ASP A 137 7.88 -6.05 6.66
CA ASP A 137 8.20 -6.06 5.24
C ASP A 137 8.71 -4.68 4.78
N HIS A 138 8.16 -3.61 5.37
CA HIS A 138 8.54 -2.23 5.10
C HIS A 138 8.68 -1.43 6.39
N PHE A 139 9.57 -0.46 6.36
CA PHE A 139 9.78 0.49 7.45
C PHE A 139 9.85 1.90 6.88
N LEU A 140 8.95 2.77 7.31
CA LEU A 140 8.82 4.16 6.85
C LEU A 140 8.95 5.13 8.02
N ASP A 141 9.71 6.21 7.82
CA ASP A 141 9.71 7.37 8.69
C ASP A 141 8.45 8.22 8.42
N LYS A 142 7.66 8.50 9.46
CA LYS A 142 6.43 9.31 9.35
C LYS A 142 6.67 10.71 8.81
N MET A 143 7.82 11.30 9.08
CA MET A 143 8.13 12.68 8.69
C MET A 143 8.68 12.80 7.27
N ARG A 144 9.35 11.75 6.78
CA ARG A 144 10.09 11.80 5.51
C ARG A 144 9.50 10.91 4.43
N GLU A 145 8.83 9.81 4.82
CA GLU A 145 8.50 8.73 3.91
C GLU A 145 7.01 8.36 3.91
N ILE A 146 6.14 9.14 4.59
CA ILE A 146 4.70 8.85 4.66
C ILE A 146 4.02 8.81 3.28
N ASP A 147 4.52 9.57 2.32
CA ASP A 147 4.05 9.61 0.94
C ASP A 147 4.32 8.29 0.18
N GLN A 148 5.24 7.47 0.66
CA GLN A 148 5.51 6.14 0.11
C GLN A 148 4.48 5.09 0.53
N LEU A 149 3.67 5.35 1.58
CA LEU A 149 2.70 4.38 2.07
C LEU A 149 1.68 3.98 0.99
N ILE A 150 1.09 4.94 0.30
CA ILE A 150 0.10 4.68 -0.75
C ILE A 150 0.70 3.91 -1.93
N PRO A 151 1.85 4.30 -2.52
CA PRO A 151 2.52 3.51 -3.57
C PRO A 151 2.80 2.06 -3.17
N ILE A 152 3.28 1.82 -1.94
CA ILE A 152 3.54 0.46 -1.42
C ILE A 152 2.22 -0.34 -1.36
N LEU A 153 1.18 0.23 -0.78
CA LEU A 153 -0.13 -0.42 -0.68
C LEU A 153 -0.75 -0.73 -2.03
N LEU A 154 -0.62 0.17 -3.02
CA LEU A 154 -1.07 -0.08 -4.39
C LEU A 154 -0.28 -1.21 -5.05
N GLY A 155 1.02 -1.29 -4.79
CA GLY A 155 1.86 -2.40 -5.23
C GLY A 155 1.41 -3.75 -4.65
N ILE A 156 1.01 -3.77 -3.38
CA ILE A 156 0.47 -4.95 -2.69
C ILE A 156 -0.90 -5.33 -3.29
N ALA A 157 -1.79 -4.35 -3.48
CA ALA A 157 -3.11 -4.58 -4.07
C ALA A 157 -3.04 -5.19 -5.48
N GLY A 158 -2.06 -4.76 -6.29
CA GLY A 158 -1.83 -5.30 -7.62
C GLY A 158 -1.28 -6.73 -7.66
N ARG A 159 -0.80 -7.27 -6.53
CA ARG A 159 -0.30 -8.65 -6.39
C ARG A 159 -1.34 -9.63 -5.85
N LYS A 160 -2.45 -9.12 -5.34
CA LYS A 160 -3.53 -9.96 -4.82
C LYS A 160 -4.30 -10.57 -6.00
N PRO A 161 -4.45 -11.90 -6.07
CA PRO A 161 -5.20 -12.59 -7.12
C PRO A 161 -6.70 -12.27 -7.08
#